data_5b5a1fe6d3d9358bc8a2f40342010923
#
_entry.id   5b5a1fe6d3d9358bc8a2f40342010923
#
_cell.length_a   1.000
_cell.length_b   1.000
_cell.length_c   1.000
_cell.angle_alpha   90.00
_cell.angle_beta   90.00
_cell.angle_gamma   90.00
#
_symmetry.space_group_name_H-M   'P 1'
#
loop_
_entity.id
_entity.type
_entity.pdbx_description
1 polymer ?
#
loop_
_entity_poly.entity_id
_entity_poly.type
_entity_poly.pdbx_seq_one_letter_code
_entity_poly.pdbx_strand_id
1 'polypeptide(L)'
;MPKRTDIQSILIIGAGPIVIGQACEFDYSGAQACKALKTEGYRVVLVNSNPATIMTDPDMADATYIEPLHWSSLARIIEQERPDALLPTMGGQTALNVALELADRGVLKEFGVELIGASREAINLAEDRELFRHAMAEIGLECPRAEIARSLDQALAAQVKVGFPTIIRPSFTLGGSGGGIAYNREEFVEIVSRGLDLSPTTEVLIEESVLGWKEYEMEVVRDRADNCIIVCSIENFDPMGVHTGDSITVAPAQTLTDREYQRMRDASIAVLRKIGVDTGGSNVQFGINARDGRMVVIEMNPRVSRSSALASKATGFPIAKIAAKLAVGYTLDELRNDITSGLTPASFEPSIDYVVTKIPRFAFEKFPKADARLTTQMKSVGEVMAMGRTFQESLQKALRGMETGNDGLNPRVEPPYDDDALAVLRRELREPRPDRIFYVADAFRAGMSVDEVHEHCAIDPWFLVQIEDLVRLEREVEQQGMSSLDVERMRELKRKGFSDSRLATL
;
A
#
# COMPACT_ATOMS: atom_id res chain seq x y z
N MET A 1 -9.92 -30.37 -14.66
CA MET A 1 -10.01 -30.38 -13.18
C MET A 1 -8.94 -29.43 -12.65
N PRO A 2 -9.34 -28.43 -11.99
CA PRO A 2 -8.44 -27.35 -11.63
C PRO A 2 -7.51 -27.70 -10.46
N LYS A 3 -8.00 -28.43 -9.48
CA LYS A 3 -7.26 -28.71 -8.24
C LYS A 3 -6.08 -29.66 -8.47
N ARG A 4 -4.90 -29.31 -7.97
CA ARG A 4 -3.72 -30.19 -7.92
C ARG A 4 -3.97 -31.36 -6.97
N THR A 5 -3.81 -32.59 -7.46
CA THR A 5 -3.99 -33.83 -6.71
C THR A 5 -2.68 -34.48 -6.28
N ASP A 6 -1.57 -33.97 -6.79
CA ASP A 6 -0.19 -34.35 -6.46
C ASP A 6 0.31 -33.71 -5.15
N ILE A 7 -0.37 -32.67 -4.67
CA ILE A 7 -0.14 -32.02 -3.37
C ILE A 7 -1.22 -32.51 -2.39
N GLN A 8 -0.83 -32.87 -1.17
CA GLN A 8 -1.73 -33.26 -0.08
C GLN A 8 -1.58 -32.33 1.13
N SER A 9 -0.38 -31.79 1.36
CA SER A 9 -0.06 -30.97 2.51
C SER A 9 0.72 -29.71 2.10
N ILE A 10 0.36 -28.59 2.73
CA ILE A 10 0.91 -27.25 2.40
C ILE A 10 1.36 -26.57 3.68
N LEU A 11 2.62 -26.12 3.70
CA LEU A 11 3.16 -25.27 4.76
C LEU A 11 2.92 -23.81 4.39
N ILE A 12 2.30 -23.05 5.30
CA ILE A 12 2.11 -21.59 5.20
C ILE A 12 3.03 -20.90 6.20
N ILE A 13 3.77 -19.90 5.75
CA ILE A 13 4.57 -19.03 6.63
C ILE A 13 3.79 -17.78 6.94
N GLY A 14 3.62 -17.47 8.21
CA GLY A 14 3.00 -16.23 8.69
C GLY A 14 3.92 -15.02 8.60
N ALA A 15 3.45 -13.88 9.10
CA ALA A 15 4.15 -12.60 9.00
C ALA A 15 5.07 -12.30 10.19
N GLY A 16 5.06 -13.13 11.23
CA GLY A 16 5.80 -12.86 12.46
C GLY A 16 5.08 -11.91 13.41
N PRO A 17 5.81 -11.16 14.24
CA PRO A 17 5.23 -10.16 15.11
C PRO A 17 4.61 -9.03 14.30
N ILE A 18 3.55 -8.41 14.85
CA ILE A 18 2.97 -7.20 14.28
C ILE A 18 3.94 -6.06 14.49
N VAL A 19 4.46 -5.51 13.40
CA VAL A 19 5.38 -4.37 13.37
C VAL A 19 4.86 -3.30 12.41
N ILE A 20 5.35 -2.06 12.54
CA ILE A 20 5.06 -1.01 11.56
C ILE A 20 5.55 -1.49 10.19
N GLY A 21 4.65 -1.45 9.19
CA GLY A 21 4.93 -1.92 7.83
C GLY A 21 4.48 -3.37 7.56
N GLN A 22 4.26 -4.20 8.57
CA GLN A 22 3.82 -5.58 8.43
C GLN A 22 2.86 -5.94 9.58
N ALA A 23 1.59 -5.54 9.43
CA ALA A 23 0.59 -5.58 10.48
C ALA A 23 -0.49 -6.66 10.24
N CYS A 24 -1.70 -6.41 10.75
CA CYS A 24 -2.81 -7.37 10.76
C CYS A 24 -3.34 -7.77 9.38
N GLU A 25 -3.02 -7.04 8.33
CA GLU A 25 -3.42 -7.35 6.95
C GLU A 25 -2.82 -8.69 6.48
N PHE A 26 -1.62 -9.01 6.94
CA PHE A 26 -0.97 -10.31 6.63
C PHE A 26 -1.53 -11.45 7.48
N ASP A 27 -1.96 -11.17 8.71
CA ASP A 27 -2.72 -12.13 9.51
C ASP A 27 -4.04 -12.50 8.82
N TYR A 28 -4.78 -11.50 8.34
CA TYR A 28 -5.97 -11.70 7.52
C TYR A 28 -5.68 -12.57 6.29
N SER A 29 -4.61 -12.25 5.54
CA SER A 29 -4.25 -12.99 4.32
C SER A 29 -3.91 -14.45 4.62
N GLY A 30 -3.12 -14.70 5.67
CA GLY A 30 -2.79 -16.04 6.12
C GLY A 30 -3.99 -16.84 6.57
N ALA A 31 -4.89 -16.22 7.36
CA ALA A 31 -6.13 -16.84 7.81
C ALA A 31 -7.06 -17.22 6.63
N GLN A 32 -7.18 -16.33 5.62
CA GLN A 32 -7.96 -16.62 4.41
C GLN A 32 -7.35 -17.75 3.58
N ALA A 33 -6.03 -17.83 3.48
CA ALA A 33 -5.34 -18.92 2.79
C ALA A 33 -5.57 -20.26 3.52
N CYS A 34 -5.40 -20.32 4.84
CA CYS A 34 -5.68 -21.51 5.64
C CYS A 34 -7.11 -22.02 5.39
N LYS A 35 -8.11 -21.14 5.51
CA LYS A 35 -9.52 -21.48 5.26
C LYS A 35 -9.76 -21.99 3.85
N ALA A 36 -9.21 -21.30 2.83
CA ALA A 36 -9.37 -21.67 1.43
C ALA A 36 -8.79 -23.06 1.15
N LEU A 37 -7.57 -23.33 1.60
CA LEU A 37 -6.88 -24.58 1.35
C LEU A 37 -7.49 -25.76 2.13
N LYS A 38 -7.91 -25.56 3.39
CA LYS A 38 -8.66 -26.57 4.16
C LYS A 38 -9.99 -26.91 3.49
N THR A 39 -10.72 -25.92 2.98
CA THR A 39 -11.97 -26.13 2.25
C THR A 39 -11.76 -26.97 1.00
N GLU A 40 -10.60 -26.84 0.35
CA GLU A 40 -10.21 -27.68 -0.79
C GLU A 40 -9.71 -29.07 -0.36
N GLY A 41 -9.60 -29.35 0.95
CA GLY A 41 -9.22 -30.65 1.51
C GLY A 41 -7.72 -30.90 1.57
N TYR A 42 -6.89 -29.86 1.53
CA TYR A 42 -5.47 -29.96 1.82
C TYR A 42 -5.23 -29.97 3.32
N ARG A 43 -4.22 -30.73 3.76
CA ARG A 43 -3.69 -30.60 5.10
C ARG A 43 -2.84 -29.33 5.18
N VAL A 44 -3.19 -28.43 6.09
CA VAL A 44 -2.50 -27.14 6.28
C VAL A 44 -1.62 -27.18 7.52
N VAL A 45 -0.34 -26.92 7.33
CA VAL A 45 0.62 -26.67 8.39
C VAL A 45 0.92 -25.19 8.42
N LEU A 46 0.84 -24.54 9.58
CA LEU A 46 1.09 -23.12 9.75
C LEU A 46 2.26 -22.90 10.70
N VAL A 47 3.15 -22.00 10.35
CA VAL A 47 4.17 -21.48 11.27
C VAL A 47 4.07 -19.96 11.37
N ASN A 48 3.97 -19.44 12.59
CA ASN A 48 4.04 -18.02 12.91
C ASN A 48 4.60 -17.83 14.31
N SER A 49 5.41 -16.78 14.52
CA SER A 49 5.99 -16.52 15.83
C SER A 49 5.06 -15.78 16.80
N ASN A 50 3.98 -15.18 16.29
CA ASN A 50 3.01 -14.45 17.10
C ASN A 50 1.81 -15.35 17.44
N PRO A 51 1.61 -15.72 18.72
CA PRO A 51 0.48 -16.56 19.13
C PRO A 51 -0.85 -15.81 19.19
N ALA A 52 -0.83 -14.48 19.16
CA ALA A 52 -2.01 -13.62 19.33
C ALA A 52 -2.56 -13.13 17.97
N THR A 53 -2.56 -14.00 16.97
CA THR A 53 -3.09 -13.73 15.63
C THR A 53 -4.25 -14.65 15.30
N ILE A 54 -5.12 -14.22 14.36
CA ILE A 54 -6.26 -15.05 13.91
C ILE A 54 -5.75 -16.31 13.22
N MET A 55 -4.68 -16.21 12.39
CA MET A 55 -4.15 -17.37 11.68
C MET A 55 -3.63 -18.45 12.62
N THR A 56 -3.17 -18.11 13.82
CA THR A 56 -2.67 -19.08 14.83
C THR A 56 -3.74 -19.65 15.74
N ASP A 57 -5.01 -19.31 15.51
CA ASP A 57 -6.13 -20.00 16.15
C ASP A 57 -6.06 -21.51 15.84
N PRO A 58 -6.23 -22.39 16.83
CA PRO A 58 -6.11 -23.84 16.67
C PRO A 58 -6.99 -24.43 15.55
N ASP A 59 -8.12 -23.79 15.23
CA ASP A 59 -9.04 -24.27 14.20
C ASP A 59 -8.63 -23.87 12.78
N MET A 60 -7.63 -22.96 12.63
CA MET A 60 -7.21 -22.46 11.33
C MET A 60 -6.39 -23.44 10.52
N ALA A 61 -5.48 -24.18 11.16
CA ALA A 61 -4.61 -25.14 10.50
C ALA A 61 -4.73 -26.53 11.15
N ASP A 62 -4.26 -27.56 10.46
CA ASP A 62 -4.23 -28.93 11.00
C ASP A 62 -3.04 -29.14 11.93
N ALA A 63 -1.98 -28.34 11.75
CA ALA A 63 -0.86 -28.22 12.69
C ALA A 63 -0.40 -26.77 12.73
N THR A 64 -0.25 -26.21 13.94
CA THR A 64 0.19 -24.83 14.14
C THR A 64 1.46 -24.81 14.99
N TYR A 65 2.51 -24.17 14.46
CA TYR A 65 3.79 -23.97 15.12
C TYR A 65 3.96 -22.52 15.51
N ILE A 66 4.12 -22.27 16.81
CA ILE A 66 4.47 -20.96 17.35
C ILE A 66 5.98 -20.95 17.54
N GLU A 67 6.69 -20.66 16.46
CA GLU A 67 8.15 -20.74 16.39
C GLU A 67 8.73 -19.52 15.67
N PRO A 68 10.02 -19.17 15.93
CA PRO A 68 10.69 -18.09 15.20
C PRO A 68 10.68 -18.34 13.69
N LEU A 69 10.39 -17.29 12.92
CA LEU A 69 10.46 -17.33 11.45
C LEU A 69 11.91 -17.24 10.99
N HIS A 70 12.65 -18.29 11.24
CA HIS A 70 14.07 -18.45 10.86
C HIS A 70 14.24 -19.78 10.14
N TRP A 71 15.11 -19.81 9.13
CA TRP A 71 15.27 -20.98 8.27
C TRP A 71 15.53 -22.28 9.07
N SER A 72 16.30 -22.22 10.17
CA SER A 72 16.64 -23.42 10.95
C SER A 72 15.44 -24.01 11.72
N SER A 73 14.52 -23.15 12.18
CA SER A 73 13.26 -23.60 12.82
C SER A 73 12.35 -24.22 11.76
N LEU A 74 12.21 -23.53 10.61
CA LEU A 74 11.38 -24.04 9.53
C LEU A 74 11.93 -25.32 8.92
N ALA A 75 13.25 -25.50 8.81
CA ALA A 75 13.85 -26.75 8.33
C ALA A 75 13.44 -27.95 9.21
N ARG A 76 13.43 -27.79 10.54
CA ARG A 76 12.97 -28.84 11.48
C ARG A 76 11.47 -29.13 11.33
N ILE A 77 10.64 -28.08 11.14
CA ILE A 77 9.21 -28.26 10.89
C ILE A 77 9.00 -29.00 9.57
N ILE A 78 9.73 -28.64 8.51
CA ILE A 78 9.67 -29.32 7.20
C ILE A 78 10.12 -30.79 7.34
N GLU A 79 11.19 -31.05 8.07
CA GLU A 79 11.66 -32.42 8.35
C GLU A 79 10.60 -33.25 9.06
N GLN A 80 9.91 -32.66 10.04
CA GLN A 80 8.87 -33.35 10.84
C GLN A 80 7.58 -33.55 10.06
N GLU A 81 7.06 -32.49 9.42
CA GLU A 81 5.75 -32.44 8.79
C GLU A 81 5.73 -32.97 7.35
N ARG A 82 6.87 -32.93 6.66
CA ARG A 82 7.03 -33.35 5.26
C ARG A 82 5.96 -32.78 4.34
N PRO A 83 5.75 -31.43 4.32
CA PRO A 83 4.77 -30.84 3.42
C PRO A 83 5.20 -31.03 1.96
N ASP A 84 4.22 -31.21 1.07
CA ASP A 84 4.49 -31.29 -0.37
C ASP A 84 4.82 -29.92 -0.97
N ALA A 85 4.24 -28.86 -0.39
CA ALA A 85 4.43 -27.50 -0.89
C ALA A 85 4.58 -26.47 0.23
N LEU A 86 5.23 -25.34 -0.11
CA LEU A 86 5.41 -24.15 0.73
C LEU A 86 4.76 -22.96 0.04
N LEU A 87 3.83 -22.27 0.75
CA LEU A 87 3.16 -21.04 0.30
C LEU A 87 3.63 -19.84 1.13
N PRO A 88 4.61 -19.03 0.65
CA PRO A 88 5.15 -17.91 1.41
C PRO A 88 4.44 -16.58 1.11
N THR A 89 3.64 -16.50 0.04
CA THR A 89 3.12 -15.24 -0.50
C THR A 89 2.04 -14.57 0.37
N MET A 90 1.67 -15.18 1.51
CA MET A 90 0.66 -14.68 2.44
C MET A 90 1.24 -14.00 3.68
N GLY A 91 2.52 -14.21 3.99
CA GLY A 91 3.18 -13.74 5.22
C GLY A 91 4.08 -12.51 5.03
N GLY A 92 3.87 -11.73 3.99
CA GLY A 92 4.63 -10.51 3.73
C GLY A 92 6.09 -10.77 3.38
N GLN A 93 6.93 -9.75 3.55
CA GLN A 93 8.35 -9.82 3.21
C GLN A 93 9.12 -10.84 4.06
N THR A 94 8.77 -10.97 5.32
CA THR A 94 9.40 -11.95 6.22
C THR A 94 9.28 -13.36 5.68
N ALA A 95 8.09 -13.75 5.23
CA ALA A 95 7.84 -15.08 4.69
C ALA A 95 8.59 -15.33 3.38
N LEU A 96 8.64 -14.34 2.47
CA LEU A 96 9.40 -14.44 1.22
C LEU A 96 10.90 -14.62 1.49
N ASN A 97 11.48 -13.81 2.37
CA ASN A 97 12.91 -13.88 2.70
C ASN A 97 13.30 -15.24 3.28
N VAL A 98 12.49 -15.76 4.20
CA VAL A 98 12.75 -17.09 4.79
C VAL A 98 12.59 -18.22 3.76
N ALA A 99 11.61 -18.11 2.86
CA ALA A 99 11.43 -19.09 1.78
C ALA A 99 12.60 -19.12 0.82
N LEU A 100 13.13 -17.94 0.44
CA LEU A 100 14.36 -17.84 -0.38
C LEU A 100 15.56 -18.46 0.36
N GLU A 101 15.74 -18.17 1.65
CA GLU A 101 16.84 -18.73 2.44
C GLU A 101 16.76 -20.26 2.55
N LEU A 102 15.55 -20.83 2.72
CA LEU A 102 15.33 -22.28 2.69
C LEU A 102 15.69 -22.89 1.33
N ALA A 103 15.33 -22.21 0.24
CA ALA A 103 15.65 -22.64 -1.11
C ALA A 103 17.19 -22.59 -1.36
N ASP A 104 17.85 -21.50 -0.97
CA ASP A 104 19.28 -21.28 -1.16
C ASP A 104 20.14 -22.27 -0.36
N ARG A 105 19.67 -22.65 0.83
CA ARG A 105 20.31 -23.67 1.67
C ARG A 105 20.01 -25.11 1.23
N GLY A 106 19.19 -25.27 0.20
CA GLY A 106 18.84 -26.58 -0.34
C GLY A 106 17.79 -27.36 0.47
N VAL A 107 17.22 -26.79 1.54
CA VAL A 107 16.24 -27.48 2.42
C VAL A 107 15.02 -27.93 1.63
N LEU A 108 14.46 -27.04 0.77
CA LEU A 108 13.29 -27.39 -0.03
C LEU A 108 13.58 -28.58 -0.96
N LYS A 109 14.76 -28.60 -1.57
CA LYS A 109 15.20 -29.67 -2.46
C LYS A 109 15.43 -30.99 -1.69
N GLU A 110 16.05 -30.92 -0.52
CA GLU A 110 16.34 -32.08 0.33
C GLU A 110 15.07 -32.84 0.72
N PHE A 111 14.01 -32.11 1.07
CA PHE A 111 12.76 -32.69 1.51
C PHE A 111 11.68 -32.76 0.41
N GLY A 112 11.98 -32.36 -0.83
CA GLY A 112 11.07 -32.43 -1.97
C GLY A 112 9.89 -31.47 -1.89
N VAL A 113 10.06 -30.32 -1.22
CA VAL A 113 9.01 -29.31 -1.02
C VAL A 113 8.98 -28.36 -2.21
N GLU A 114 7.83 -28.22 -2.86
CA GLU A 114 7.61 -27.30 -3.97
C GLU A 114 7.26 -25.89 -3.44
N LEU A 115 7.90 -24.86 -3.99
CA LEU A 115 7.53 -23.46 -3.71
C LEU A 115 6.36 -23.07 -4.61
N ILE A 116 5.20 -22.75 -4.03
CA ILE A 116 3.97 -22.38 -4.75
C ILE A 116 3.58 -20.92 -4.44
N GLY A 117 2.73 -20.32 -5.29
CA GLY A 117 2.27 -18.92 -5.16
C GLY A 117 3.18 -17.93 -5.87
N ALA A 118 4.50 -18.08 -5.78
CA ALA A 118 5.50 -17.37 -6.59
C ALA A 118 6.76 -18.22 -6.69
N SER A 119 7.39 -18.25 -7.85
CA SER A 119 8.65 -18.96 -8.04
C SER A 119 9.82 -18.17 -7.42
N ARG A 120 10.92 -18.87 -7.13
CA ARG A 120 12.15 -18.24 -6.63
C ARG A 120 12.65 -17.15 -7.61
N GLU A 121 12.60 -17.44 -8.89
CA GLU A 121 13.00 -16.53 -9.97
C GLU A 121 12.12 -15.28 -9.99
N ALA A 122 10.80 -15.44 -9.87
CA ALA A 122 9.86 -14.32 -9.82
C ALA A 122 10.08 -13.43 -8.59
N ILE A 123 10.33 -14.04 -7.42
CA ILE A 123 10.63 -13.31 -6.20
C ILE A 123 11.92 -12.51 -6.35
N ASN A 124 13.00 -13.15 -6.82
CA ASN A 124 14.29 -12.48 -7.02
C ASN A 124 14.17 -11.32 -8.03
N LEU A 125 13.49 -11.55 -9.16
CA LEU A 125 13.32 -10.55 -10.22
C LEU A 125 12.50 -9.34 -9.76
N ALA A 126 11.54 -9.55 -8.85
CA ALA A 126 10.72 -8.47 -8.31
C ALA A 126 11.41 -7.69 -7.18
N GLU A 127 12.19 -8.37 -6.33
CA GLU A 127 12.77 -7.79 -5.11
C GLU A 127 14.16 -7.18 -5.33
N ASP A 128 14.95 -7.72 -6.29
CA ASP A 128 16.21 -7.12 -6.67
C ASP A 128 15.99 -5.91 -7.59
N ARG A 129 16.39 -4.74 -7.12
CA ARG A 129 16.12 -3.46 -7.79
C ARG A 129 16.79 -3.34 -9.15
N GLU A 130 17.99 -3.90 -9.31
CA GLU A 130 18.72 -3.86 -10.58
C GLU A 130 18.05 -4.79 -11.60
N LEU A 131 17.76 -6.02 -11.19
CA LEU A 131 17.06 -6.98 -12.02
C LEU A 131 15.67 -6.47 -12.42
N PHE A 132 14.95 -5.89 -11.46
CA PHE A 132 13.63 -5.29 -11.72
C PHE A 132 13.70 -4.17 -12.77
N ARG A 133 14.62 -3.22 -12.61
CA ARG A 133 14.82 -2.14 -13.58
C ARG A 133 15.14 -2.67 -14.99
N HIS A 134 16.04 -3.63 -15.09
CA HIS A 134 16.35 -4.27 -16.38
C HIS A 134 15.12 -4.94 -16.98
N ALA A 135 14.36 -5.68 -16.17
CA ALA A 135 13.13 -6.32 -16.61
C ALA A 135 12.09 -5.31 -17.12
N MET A 136 11.94 -4.16 -16.43
CA MET A 136 11.04 -3.09 -16.89
C MET A 136 11.51 -2.46 -18.20
N ALA A 137 12.80 -2.20 -18.34
CA ALA A 137 13.35 -1.65 -19.58
C ALA A 137 13.15 -2.59 -20.79
N GLU A 138 13.28 -3.91 -20.60
CA GLU A 138 13.04 -4.91 -21.67
C GLU A 138 11.59 -4.93 -22.17
N ILE A 139 10.63 -4.51 -21.37
CA ILE A 139 9.21 -4.40 -21.78
C ILE A 139 8.79 -2.96 -22.11
N GLY A 140 9.78 -2.04 -22.22
CA GLY A 140 9.55 -0.66 -22.62
C GLY A 140 8.91 0.22 -21.55
N LEU A 141 9.00 -0.18 -20.27
CA LEU A 141 8.54 0.62 -19.13
C LEU A 141 9.72 1.35 -18.47
N GLU A 142 9.45 2.56 -17.99
CA GLU A 142 10.43 3.37 -17.27
C GLU A 142 10.34 3.11 -15.76
N CYS A 143 11.50 3.03 -15.12
CA CYS A 143 11.67 3.24 -13.68
C CYS A 143 12.34 4.60 -13.43
N PRO A 144 12.36 5.11 -12.19
CA PRO A 144 13.20 6.25 -11.84
C PRO A 144 14.65 6.00 -12.28
N ARG A 145 15.31 7.03 -12.83
CA ARG A 145 16.73 6.92 -13.20
C ARG A 145 17.55 6.68 -11.95
N ALA A 146 18.38 5.67 -11.97
CA ALA A 146 19.15 5.27 -10.80
C ALA A 146 20.48 4.66 -11.16
N GLU A 147 21.46 4.79 -10.27
CA GLU A 147 22.76 4.14 -10.34
C GLU A 147 23.13 3.52 -9.00
N ILE A 148 23.77 2.36 -9.06
CA ILE A 148 24.28 1.67 -7.87
C ILE A 148 25.66 2.23 -7.53
N ALA A 149 25.91 2.48 -6.25
CA ALA A 149 27.18 2.91 -5.71
C ALA A 149 27.60 2.02 -4.53
N ARG A 150 28.85 1.58 -4.56
CA ARG A 150 29.51 0.79 -3.50
C ARG A 150 30.59 1.58 -2.76
N SER A 151 30.71 2.87 -3.08
CA SER A 151 31.58 3.82 -2.39
C SER A 151 31.02 5.22 -2.49
N LEU A 152 31.46 6.10 -1.60
CA LEU A 152 31.05 7.51 -1.63
C LEU A 152 31.43 8.20 -2.96
N ASP A 153 32.60 7.89 -3.51
CA ASP A 153 33.06 8.48 -4.78
C ASP A 153 32.16 8.06 -5.96
N GLN A 154 31.74 6.78 -6.01
CA GLN A 154 30.77 6.30 -7.00
C GLN A 154 29.42 6.99 -6.82
N ALA A 155 28.97 7.13 -5.58
CA ALA A 155 27.71 7.81 -5.28
C ALA A 155 27.72 9.28 -5.70
N LEU A 156 28.80 10.00 -5.47
CA LEU A 156 28.98 11.39 -5.93
C LEU A 156 28.97 11.50 -7.46
N ALA A 157 29.59 10.54 -8.16
CA ALA A 157 29.53 10.51 -9.63
C ALA A 157 28.12 10.22 -10.16
N ALA A 158 27.37 9.33 -9.50
CA ALA A 158 25.99 9.02 -9.81
C ALA A 158 25.07 10.25 -9.57
N GLN A 159 25.26 10.94 -8.44
CA GLN A 159 24.48 12.12 -8.09
C GLN A 159 24.56 13.25 -9.14
N VAL A 160 25.73 13.46 -9.75
CA VAL A 160 25.90 14.46 -10.83
C VAL A 160 24.97 14.18 -12.02
N LYS A 161 24.69 12.89 -12.31
CA LYS A 161 23.79 12.49 -13.42
C LYS A 161 22.32 12.58 -13.04
N VAL A 162 22.01 12.29 -11.77
CA VAL A 162 20.64 12.22 -11.25
C VAL A 162 20.12 13.61 -10.86
N GLY A 163 20.97 14.46 -10.28
CA GLY A 163 20.60 15.78 -9.78
C GLY A 163 20.02 15.77 -8.35
N PHE A 164 19.72 16.97 -7.83
CA PHE A 164 19.00 17.12 -6.55
C PHE A 164 17.53 17.52 -6.79
N PRO A 165 16.61 17.15 -5.89
CA PRO A 165 16.81 16.23 -4.76
C PRO A 165 17.14 14.82 -5.24
N THR A 166 17.90 14.05 -4.42
CA THR A 166 18.34 12.69 -4.73
C THR A 166 17.79 11.75 -3.68
N ILE A 167 17.24 10.61 -4.09
CA ILE A 167 16.82 9.54 -3.19
C ILE A 167 17.98 8.55 -3.03
N ILE A 168 18.29 8.21 -1.79
CA ILE A 168 19.31 7.22 -1.44
C ILE A 168 18.62 6.03 -0.77
N ARG A 169 18.82 4.83 -1.31
CA ARG A 169 18.23 3.61 -0.76
C ARG A 169 19.32 2.55 -0.59
N PRO A 170 19.64 2.15 0.66
CA PRO A 170 20.53 1.02 0.89
C PRO A 170 19.91 -0.27 0.37
N SER A 171 20.73 -1.12 -0.24
CA SER A 171 20.28 -2.42 -0.72
C SER A 171 20.06 -3.38 0.45
N PHE A 172 19.04 -4.24 0.35
CA PHE A 172 18.70 -5.31 1.30
C PHE A 172 18.34 -4.83 2.73
N THR A 173 17.90 -3.59 2.89
CA THR A 173 17.40 -3.07 4.17
C THR A 173 15.86 -3.09 4.24
N LEU A 174 15.31 -3.39 5.44
CA LEU A 174 13.87 -3.42 5.67
C LEU A 174 13.31 -2.01 5.91
N GLY A 175 12.15 -1.72 5.30
CA GLY A 175 11.36 -0.53 5.62
C GLY A 175 12.03 0.81 5.32
N GLY A 176 12.99 0.85 4.39
CA GLY A 176 13.70 2.08 4.05
C GLY A 176 14.77 2.51 5.06
N SER A 177 15.17 1.62 5.98
CA SER A 177 16.18 1.90 6.99
C SER A 177 17.52 2.34 6.35
N GLY A 178 18.08 3.45 6.84
CA GLY A 178 19.34 4.02 6.37
C GLY A 178 19.23 4.82 5.06
N GLY A 179 18.09 4.78 4.40
CA GLY A 179 17.80 5.61 3.24
C GLY A 179 17.37 7.03 3.63
N GLY A 180 17.20 7.87 2.61
CA GLY A 180 16.74 9.24 2.79
C GLY A 180 16.72 10.03 1.50
N ILE A 181 16.32 11.27 1.61
CA ILE A 181 16.28 12.23 0.53
C ILE A 181 17.29 13.31 0.84
N ALA A 182 18.21 13.54 -0.07
CA ALA A 182 19.21 14.62 0.02
C ALA A 182 18.82 15.78 -0.88
N TYR A 183 18.77 16.98 -0.31
CA TYR A 183 18.49 18.21 -1.03
C TYR A 183 19.75 19.00 -1.39
N ASN A 184 20.86 18.64 -0.75
CA ASN A 184 22.17 19.26 -0.94
C ASN A 184 23.28 18.23 -0.75
N ARG A 185 24.53 18.68 -1.04
CA ARG A 185 25.70 17.79 -1.01
C ARG A 185 26.05 17.27 0.38
N GLU A 186 25.87 18.09 1.41
CA GLU A 186 26.19 17.76 2.80
C GLU A 186 25.27 16.62 3.29
N GLU A 187 23.97 16.78 3.10
CA GLU A 187 22.98 15.74 3.41
C GLU A 187 23.24 14.47 2.60
N PHE A 188 23.58 14.61 1.32
CA PHE A 188 23.88 13.46 0.45
C PHE A 188 25.04 12.63 1.00
N VAL A 189 26.14 13.25 1.37
CA VAL A 189 27.33 12.57 1.91
C VAL A 189 26.98 11.83 3.21
N GLU A 190 26.25 12.48 4.12
CA GLU A 190 25.82 11.88 5.38
C GLU A 190 24.93 10.64 5.16
N ILE A 191 23.89 10.78 4.33
CA ILE A 191 22.93 9.69 4.09
C ILE A 191 23.60 8.54 3.35
N VAL A 192 24.43 8.80 2.33
CA VAL A 192 25.16 7.77 1.60
C VAL A 192 26.12 7.01 2.51
N SER A 193 26.90 7.70 3.34
CA SER A 193 27.85 7.04 4.25
C SER A 193 27.11 6.12 5.21
N ARG A 194 26.05 6.59 5.85
CA ARG A 194 25.20 5.78 6.71
C ARG A 194 24.54 4.61 5.96
N GLY A 195 24.10 4.85 4.73
CA GLY A 195 23.47 3.81 3.89
C GLY A 195 24.44 2.69 3.51
N LEU A 196 25.68 3.02 3.15
CA LEU A 196 26.74 2.06 2.85
C LEU A 196 27.11 1.21 4.08
N ASP A 197 27.15 1.84 5.27
CA ASP A 197 27.43 1.14 6.53
C ASP A 197 26.29 0.17 6.95
N LEU A 198 25.05 0.53 6.69
CA LEU A 198 23.87 -0.26 7.06
C LEU A 198 23.51 -1.35 6.02
N SER A 199 23.95 -1.20 4.79
CA SER A 199 23.70 -2.21 3.75
C SER A 199 24.57 -3.46 4.00
N PRO A 200 24.00 -4.66 4.09
CA PRO A 200 24.76 -5.90 4.21
C PRO A 200 25.74 -6.15 3.06
N THR A 201 25.48 -5.56 1.91
CA THR A 201 26.31 -5.66 0.70
C THR A 201 27.17 -4.42 0.45
N THR A 202 27.19 -3.45 1.39
CA THR A 202 27.87 -2.16 1.22
C THR A 202 27.47 -1.48 -0.09
N GLU A 203 26.16 -1.37 -0.33
CA GLU A 203 25.62 -0.90 -1.59
C GLU A 203 24.43 0.04 -1.36
N VAL A 204 24.40 1.15 -2.08
CA VAL A 204 23.28 2.10 -2.11
C VAL A 204 22.85 2.36 -3.54
N LEU A 205 21.55 2.50 -3.73
CA LEU A 205 20.96 2.99 -4.95
C LEU A 205 20.80 4.53 -4.86
N ILE A 206 21.25 5.23 -5.89
CA ILE A 206 21.15 6.68 -6.04
C ILE A 206 20.12 6.94 -7.13
N GLU A 207 18.95 7.46 -6.74
CA GLU A 207 17.80 7.60 -7.65
C GLU A 207 17.41 9.06 -7.86
N GLU A 208 16.87 9.37 -9.06
CA GLU A 208 16.19 10.64 -9.30
C GLU A 208 14.98 10.77 -8.37
N SER A 209 14.74 11.99 -7.92
CA SER A 209 13.59 12.27 -7.08
C SER A 209 12.30 12.34 -7.90
N VAL A 210 11.32 11.59 -7.43
CA VAL A 210 9.93 11.67 -7.89
C VAL A 210 9.05 12.36 -6.84
N LEU A 211 9.65 13.13 -5.95
CA LEU A 211 8.93 13.91 -4.94
C LEU A 211 7.89 14.83 -5.59
N GLY A 212 6.73 14.90 -4.99
CA GLY A 212 5.63 15.71 -5.49
C GLY A 212 4.88 15.12 -6.68
N TRP A 213 5.30 13.94 -7.19
CA TRP A 213 4.54 13.24 -8.23
C TRP A 213 3.30 12.60 -7.63
N LYS A 214 2.29 12.35 -8.46
CA LYS A 214 1.11 11.59 -8.08
C LYS A 214 1.47 10.11 -7.94
N GLU A 215 0.92 9.44 -6.93
CA GLU A 215 1.18 8.03 -6.66
C GLU A 215 -0.09 7.19 -6.83
N TYR A 216 0.05 6.10 -7.56
CA TYR A 216 -1.02 5.15 -7.82
C TYR A 216 -0.56 3.72 -7.60
N GLU A 217 -1.51 2.88 -7.24
CA GLU A 217 -1.30 1.45 -7.10
C GLU A 217 -2.36 0.69 -7.89
N MET A 218 -1.94 -0.41 -8.53
CA MET A 218 -2.84 -1.37 -9.15
C MET A 218 -2.74 -2.70 -8.42
N GLU A 219 -3.87 -3.15 -7.88
CA GLU A 219 -3.99 -4.50 -7.34
C GLU A 219 -4.40 -5.44 -8.46
N VAL A 220 -3.54 -6.40 -8.75
CA VAL A 220 -3.63 -7.24 -9.94
C VAL A 220 -3.63 -8.71 -9.54
N VAL A 221 -4.45 -9.51 -10.18
CA VAL A 221 -4.44 -10.97 -10.01
C VAL A 221 -4.25 -11.62 -11.37
N ARG A 222 -3.30 -12.56 -11.47
CA ARG A 222 -3.02 -13.32 -12.66
C ARG A 222 -2.93 -14.81 -12.38
N ASP A 223 -3.46 -15.64 -13.30
CA ASP A 223 -3.40 -17.10 -13.21
C ASP A 223 -2.51 -17.73 -14.30
N ARG A 224 -2.34 -19.05 -14.24
CA ARG A 224 -1.53 -19.83 -15.17
C ARG A 224 -2.07 -19.85 -16.60
N ALA A 225 -3.36 -19.60 -16.80
CA ALA A 225 -3.99 -19.50 -18.11
C ALA A 225 -3.85 -18.08 -18.71
N ASP A 226 -3.07 -17.20 -18.06
CA ASP A 226 -2.87 -15.80 -18.40
C ASP A 226 -4.14 -14.94 -18.30
N ASN A 227 -5.17 -15.40 -17.59
CA ASN A 227 -6.23 -14.51 -17.15
C ASN A 227 -5.63 -13.51 -16.19
N CYS A 228 -5.78 -12.23 -16.49
CA CYS A 228 -5.21 -11.15 -15.68
C CYS A 228 -6.26 -10.04 -15.50
N ILE A 229 -6.53 -9.70 -14.26
CA ILE A 229 -7.54 -8.70 -13.89
C ILE A 229 -6.94 -7.62 -12.97
N ILE A 230 -7.41 -6.40 -13.14
CA ILE A 230 -7.21 -5.33 -12.17
C ILE A 230 -8.34 -5.39 -11.15
N VAL A 231 -8.03 -5.77 -9.92
CA VAL A 231 -9.03 -5.85 -8.84
C VAL A 231 -9.44 -4.45 -8.40
N CYS A 232 -8.45 -3.55 -8.28
CA CYS A 232 -8.68 -2.19 -7.83
C CYS A 232 -7.55 -1.27 -8.25
N SER A 233 -7.88 -0.04 -8.64
CA SER A 233 -6.95 1.08 -8.69
C SER A 233 -7.02 1.87 -7.40
N ILE A 234 -5.88 2.27 -6.85
CA ILE A 234 -5.76 3.03 -5.61
C ILE A 234 -4.95 4.28 -5.89
N GLU A 235 -5.36 5.40 -5.32
CA GLU A 235 -4.67 6.68 -5.44
C GLU A 235 -4.32 7.22 -4.06
N ASN A 236 -3.10 7.71 -3.91
CA ASN A 236 -2.66 8.41 -2.71
C ASN A 236 -3.06 9.88 -2.77
N PHE A 237 -3.64 10.36 -1.68
CA PHE A 237 -3.98 11.77 -1.48
C PHE A 237 -2.71 12.64 -1.33
N ASP A 238 -1.74 12.12 -0.58
CA ASP A 238 -0.44 12.76 -0.44
C ASP A 238 0.42 12.47 -1.66
N PRO A 239 1.17 13.48 -2.18
CA PRO A 239 2.12 13.27 -3.25
C PRO A 239 3.27 12.36 -2.80
N MET A 240 4.01 11.80 -3.76
CA MET A 240 5.20 10.99 -3.48
C MET A 240 6.18 11.73 -2.57
N GLY A 241 6.72 10.99 -1.59
CA GLY A 241 7.53 11.49 -0.48
C GLY A 241 6.94 11.10 0.87
N VAL A 242 5.65 10.79 0.92
CA VAL A 242 4.97 10.12 2.03
C VAL A 242 4.80 8.66 1.68
N HIS A 243 5.13 7.77 2.60
CA HIS A 243 4.92 6.31 2.38
C HIS A 243 3.43 6.02 2.14
N THR A 244 3.10 5.19 1.15
CA THR A 244 1.70 4.88 0.78
C THR A 244 0.85 4.38 1.96
N GLY A 245 1.45 3.64 2.90
CA GLY A 245 0.78 3.22 4.15
C GLY A 245 0.39 4.37 5.07
N ASP A 246 1.11 5.49 5.00
CA ASP A 246 0.91 6.69 5.82
C ASP A 246 0.07 7.77 5.13
N SER A 247 -0.19 7.62 3.82
CA SER A 247 -1.09 8.50 3.08
C SER A 247 -2.56 8.16 3.30
N ILE A 248 -3.43 9.16 3.20
CA ILE A 248 -4.84 8.94 2.92
C ILE A 248 -4.91 8.33 1.52
N THR A 249 -5.63 7.21 1.36
CA THR A 249 -5.77 6.55 0.06
C THR A 249 -7.23 6.43 -0.35
N VAL A 250 -7.46 6.51 -1.65
CA VAL A 250 -8.80 6.51 -2.24
C VAL A 250 -8.89 5.41 -3.30
N ALA A 251 -9.96 4.66 -3.27
CA ALA A 251 -10.28 3.62 -4.23
C ALA A 251 -11.73 3.77 -4.76
N PRO A 252 -11.97 3.68 -6.07
CA PRO A 252 -10.97 3.65 -7.14
C PRO A 252 -10.23 4.98 -7.27
N ALA A 253 -9.12 5.02 -8.03
CA ALA A 253 -8.42 6.27 -8.35
C ALA A 253 -9.38 7.27 -9.00
N GLN A 254 -9.32 8.53 -8.52
CA GLN A 254 -10.29 9.58 -8.87
C GLN A 254 -9.78 10.54 -9.96
N THR A 255 -8.45 10.70 -10.05
CA THR A 255 -7.85 11.75 -10.89
C THR A 255 -7.22 11.22 -12.18
N LEU A 256 -7.35 9.91 -12.45
CA LEU A 256 -6.93 9.31 -13.71
C LEU A 256 -7.95 9.56 -14.81
N THR A 257 -7.47 10.00 -15.97
CA THR A 257 -8.24 9.88 -17.21
C THR A 257 -8.32 8.40 -17.62
N ASP A 258 -9.32 8.04 -18.43
CA ASP A 258 -9.43 6.67 -18.95
C ASP A 258 -8.16 6.24 -19.71
N ARG A 259 -7.56 7.15 -20.47
CA ARG A 259 -6.30 6.88 -21.18
C ARG A 259 -5.14 6.55 -20.25
N GLU A 260 -5.00 7.29 -19.14
CA GLU A 260 -3.96 7.04 -18.14
C GLU A 260 -4.22 5.71 -17.43
N TYR A 261 -5.47 5.46 -17.04
CA TYR A 261 -5.88 4.19 -16.44
C TYR A 261 -5.55 3.00 -17.36
N GLN A 262 -5.88 3.06 -18.64
CA GLN A 262 -5.58 1.96 -19.58
C GLN A 262 -4.06 1.76 -19.75
N ARG A 263 -3.27 2.83 -19.79
CA ARG A 263 -1.80 2.72 -19.82
C ARG A 263 -1.24 2.03 -18.57
N MET A 264 -1.74 2.38 -17.37
CA MET A 264 -1.35 1.72 -16.12
C MET A 264 -1.79 0.26 -16.10
N ARG A 265 -3.00 -0.01 -16.55
CA ARG A 265 -3.54 -1.37 -16.68
C ARG A 265 -2.66 -2.24 -17.57
N ASP A 266 -2.35 -1.78 -18.76
CA ASP A 266 -1.51 -2.50 -19.71
C ASP A 266 -0.08 -2.69 -19.14
N ALA A 267 0.48 -1.66 -18.52
CA ALA A 267 1.77 -1.74 -17.86
C ALA A 267 1.76 -2.78 -16.72
N SER A 268 0.74 -2.79 -15.87
CA SER A 268 0.60 -3.75 -14.78
C SER A 268 0.55 -5.20 -15.29
N ILE A 269 -0.22 -5.47 -16.34
CA ILE A 269 -0.30 -6.78 -16.98
C ILE A 269 1.06 -7.19 -17.55
N ALA A 270 1.76 -6.26 -18.22
CA ALA A 270 3.08 -6.51 -18.78
C ALA A 270 4.12 -6.79 -17.68
N VAL A 271 4.06 -6.07 -16.54
CA VAL A 271 4.93 -6.29 -15.37
C VAL A 271 4.72 -7.70 -14.81
N LEU A 272 3.48 -8.12 -14.52
CA LEU A 272 3.22 -9.45 -13.98
C LEU A 272 3.67 -10.57 -14.91
N ARG A 273 3.46 -10.41 -16.22
CA ARG A 273 3.93 -11.36 -17.23
C ARG A 273 5.46 -11.44 -17.26
N LYS A 274 6.14 -10.29 -17.20
CA LYS A 274 7.61 -10.23 -17.25
C LYS A 274 8.25 -10.82 -16.00
N ILE A 275 7.71 -10.50 -14.83
CA ILE A 275 8.19 -11.03 -13.54
C ILE A 275 7.89 -12.52 -13.42
N GLY A 276 6.80 -12.99 -14.03
CA GLY A 276 6.42 -14.40 -14.02
C GLY A 276 5.53 -14.79 -12.83
N VAL A 277 4.82 -13.83 -12.22
CA VAL A 277 3.75 -14.15 -11.27
C VAL A 277 2.54 -14.64 -12.05
N ASP A 278 2.16 -15.90 -11.81
CA ASP A 278 1.10 -16.60 -12.53
C ASP A 278 0.13 -17.37 -11.63
N THR A 279 0.22 -17.18 -10.33
CA THR A 279 -0.61 -17.89 -9.33
C THR A 279 -0.96 -17.00 -8.15
N GLY A 280 -1.27 -15.73 -8.39
CA GLY A 280 -1.64 -14.91 -7.23
C GLY A 280 -1.87 -13.43 -7.49
N GLY A 281 -2.09 -12.75 -6.39
CA GLY A 281 -2.23 -11.30 -6.32
C GLY A 281 -0.89 -10.60 -6.19
N SER A 282 -0.81 -9.43 -6.79
CA SER A 282 0.36 -8.56 -6.78
C SER A 282 -0.07 -7.10 -6.75
N ASN A 283 0.79 -6.28 -6.19
CA ASN A 283 0.65 -4.83 -6.19
C ASN A 283 1.71 -4.22 -7.11
N VAL A 284 1.30 -3.32 -8.00
CA VAL A 284 2.21 -2.55 -8.87
C VAL A 284 2.03 -1.07 -8.56
N GLN A 285 3.13 -0.39 -8.21
CA GLN A 285 3.13 1.02 -7.84
C GLN A 285 3.68 1.88 -8.97
N PHE A 286 3.00 3.01 -9.22
CA PHE A 286 3.31 3.96 -10.27
C PHE A 286 3.46 5.38 -9.73
N GLY A 287 4.44 6.11 -10.27
CA GLY A 287 4.53 7.56 -10.13
C GLY A 287 4.15 8.24 -11.44
N ILE A 288 3.32 9.27 -11.38
CA ILE A 288 2.99 10.13 -12.53
C ILE A 288 3.40 11.56 -12.25
N ASN A 289 4.23 12.12 -13.12
CA ASN A 289 4.54 13.53 -13.10
C ASN A 289 3.32 14.34 -13.58
N ALA A 290 2.74 15.13 -12.70
CA ALA A 290 1.57 15.95 -13.02
C ALA A 290 1.83 17.02 -14.11
N ARG A 291 3.11 17.38 -14.37
CA ARG A 291 3.47 18.45 -15.33
C ARG A 291 3.53 17.96 -16.77
N ASP A 292 4.02 16.75 -17.01
CA ASP A 292 4.29 16.22 -18.35
C ASP A 292 3.65 14.86 -18.63
N GLY A 293 3.04 14.23 -17.60
CA GLY A 293 2.41 12.94 -17.72
C GLY A 293 3.40 11.76 -17.81
N ARG A 294 4.69 11.97 -17.52
CA ARG A 294 5.68 10.88 -17.46
C ARG A 294 5.27 9.91 -16.37
N MET A 295 5.15 8.64 -16.74
CA MET A 295 4.80 7.52 -15.85
C MET A 295 6.03 6.66 -15.61
N VAL A 296 6.31 6.34 -14.35
CA VAL A 296 7.37 5.41 -13.93
C VAL A 296 6.80 4.30 -13.07
N VAL A 297 7.35 3.10 -13.21
CA VAL A 297 7.08 1.98 -12.30
C VAL A 297 8.03 2.11 -11.12
N ILE A 298 7.48 2.14 -9.91
CA ILE A 298 8.26 2.29 -8.68
C ILE A 298 8.73 0.92 -8.18
N GLU A 299 7.79 0.01 -8.00
CA GLU A 299 8.04 -1.35 -7.54
C GLU A 299 6.85 -2.27 -7.83
N MET A 300 7.07 -3.55 -7.67
CA MET A 300 6.04 -4.58 -7.73
C MET A 300 6.25 -5.56 -6.59
N ASN A 301 5.19 -5.89 -5.86
CA ASN A 301 5.23 -6.89 -4.81
C ASN A 301 4.69 -8.23 -5.36
N PRO A 302 5.52 -9.31 -5.45
CA PRO A 302 5.11 -10.61 -6.01
C PRO A 302 4.33 -11.45 -4.98
N ARG A 303 3.49 -10.83 -4.20
CA ARG A 303 2.76 -11.38 -3.07
C ARG A 303 1.54 -10.56 -2.74
N VAL A 304 0.65 -11.10 -1.93
CA VAL A 304 -0.40 -10.31 -1.28
C VAL A 304 0.25 -9.22 -0.42
N SER A 305 -0.24 -8.00 -0.56
CA SER A 305 0.25 -6.79 0.12
C SER A 305 -0.78 -6.26 1.12
N ARG A 306 -0.45 -5.16 1.80
CA ARG A 306 -1.42 -4.45 2.65
C ARG A 306 -2.54 -3.84 1.81
N SER A 307 -2.20 -3.26 0.68
CA SER A 307 -3.16 -2.72 -0.28
C SER A 307 -4.07 -3.79 -0.86
N SER A 308 -3.63 -5.06 -0.94
CA SER A 308 -4.49 -6.18 -1.31
C SER A 308 -5.63 -6.41 -0.32
N ALA A 309 -5.38 -6.26 0.98
CA ALA A 309 -6.43 -6.32 2.00
C ALA A 309 -7.40 -5.13 1.89
N LEU A 310 -6.87 -3.92 1.65
CA LEU A 310 -7.67 -2.73 1.39
C LEU A 310 -8.55 -2.92 0.14
N ALA A 311 -7.96 -3.34 -0.97
CA ALA A 311 -8.68 -3.61 -2.23
C ALA A 311 -9.73 -4.69 -2.06
N SER A 312 -9.44 -5.76 -1.32
CA SER A 312 -10.41 -6.82 -1.02
C SER A 312 -11.62 -6.29 -0.27
N LYS A 313 -11.42 -5.43 0.72
CA LYS A 313 -12.52 -4.78 1.46
C LYS A 313 -13.24 -3.75 0.61
N ALA A 314 -12.52 -2.97 -0.19
CA ALA A 314 -13.09 -1.95 -1.05
C ALA A 314 -13.99 -2.53 -2.14
N THR A 315 -13.62 -3.65 -2.72
CA THR A 315 -14.32 -4.24 -3.88
C THR A 315 -15.21 -5.43 -3.53
N GLY A 316 -14.96 -6.08 -2.39
CA GLY A 316 -15.55 -7.37 -2.06
C GLY A 316 -14.88 -8.56 -2.74
N PHE A 317 -13.82 -8.35 -3.55
CA PHE A 317 -13.07 -9.41 -4.20
C PHE A 317 -12.00 -9.98 -3.25
N PRO A 318 -12.08 -11.25 -2.82
CA PRO A 318 -11.22 -11.79 -1.76
C PRO A 318 -9.85 -12.22 -2.30
N ILE A 319 -8.94 -11.28 -2.54
CA ILE A 319 -7.64 -11.51 -3.20
C ILE A 319 -6.86 -12.66 -2.56
N ALA A 320 -6.71 -12.69 -1.24
CA ALA A 320 -5.93 -13.72 -0.55
C ALA A 320 -6.54 -15.13 -0.71
N LYS A 321 -7.86 -15.26 -0.62
CA LYS A 321 -8.59 -16.52 -0.88
C LYS A 321 -8.39 -17.00 -2.31
N ILE A 322 -8.53 -16.10 -3.28
CA ILE A 322 -8.34 -16.39 -4.71
C ILE A 322 -6.89 -16.78 -4.97
N ALA A 323 -5.91 -16.00 -4.50
CA ALA A 323 -4.48 -16.29 -4.68
C ALA A 323 -4.09 -17.67 -4.11
N ALA A 324 -4.61 -18.06 -2.95
CA ALA A 324 -4.39 -19.39 -2.37
C ALA A 324 -4.93 -20.50 -3.28
N LYS A 325 -6.10 -20.30 -3.90
CA LYS A 325 -6.67 -21.28 -4.84
C LYS A 325 -5.91 -21.33 -6.17
N LEU A 326 -5.45 -20.20 -6.69
CA LEU A 326 -4.61 -20.17 -7.89
C LEU A 326 -3.30 -20.92 -7.65
N ALA A 327 -2.70 -20.80 -6.47
CA ALA A 327 -1.47 -21.50 -6.10
C ALA A 327 -1.60 -23.02 -6.15
N VAL A 328 -2.81 -23.57 -5.99
CA VAL A 328 -3.09 -25.02 -6.06
C VAL A 328 -3.76 -25.44 -7.38
N GLY A 329 -3.65 -24.62 -8.43
CA GLY A 329 -3.93 -25.02 -9.81
C GLY A 329 -5.24 -24.53 -10.42
N TYR A 330 -6.08 -23.83 -9.66
CA TYR A 330 -7.27 -23.17 -10.22
C TYR A 330 -6.90 -22.05 -11.17
N THR A 331 -7.81 -21.71 -12.07
CA THR A 331 -7.77 -20.52 -12.91
C THR A 331 -8.92 -19.58 -12.54
N LEU A 332 -8.80 -18.30 -12.89
CA LEU A 332 -9.79 -17.27 -12.53
C LEU A 332 -11.19 -17.55 -13.12
N ASP A 333 -11.24 -18.13 -14.31
CA ASP A 333 -12.50 -18.50 -14.98
C ASP A 333 -13.18 -19.74 -14.35
N GLU A 334 -12.43 -20.57 -13.63
CA GLU A 334 -12.96 -21.72 -12.89
C GLU A 334 -13.47 -21.36 -11.49
N LEU A 335 -12.97 -20.25 -10.93
CA LEU A 335 -13.39 -19.78 -9.61
C LEU A 335 -14.65 -18.92 -9.69
N ARG A 336 -15.51 -19.06 -8.69
CA ARG A 336 -16.72 -18.25 -8.57
C ARG A 336 -16.39 -16.90 -7.94
N ASN A 337 -17.04 -15.85 -8.46
CA ASN A 337 -16.89 -14.49 -7.95
C ASN A 337 -17.80 -14.28 -6.73
N ASP A 338 -17.20 -14.03 -5.57
CA ASP A 338 -17.94 -13.80 -4.32
C ASP A 338 -18.82 -12.53 -4.39
N ILE A 339 -18.41 -11.49 -5.14
CA ILE A 339 -19.17 -10.24 -5.30
C ILE A 339 -20.55 -10.51 -5.90
N THR A 340 -20.63 -11.42 -6.85
CA THR A 340 -21.86 -11.78 -7.56
C THR A 340 -22.56 -13.01 -6.96
N SER A 341 -22.22 -13.40 -5.75
CA SER A 341 -22.72 -14.63 -5.13
C SER A 341 -22.51 -15.89 -6.00
N GLY A 342 -21.40 -15.91 -6.74
CA GLY A 342 -21.02 -17.02 -7.61
C GLY A 342 -21.71 -17.06 -8.96
N LEU A 343 -22.41 -16.01 -9.37
CA LEU A 343 -23.09 -15.96 -10.69
C LEU A 343 -22.11 -15.76 -11.84
N THR A 344 -21.00 -15.07 -11.62
CA THR A 344 -19.95 -14.87 -12.61
C THR A 344 -18.64 -15.53 -12.17
N PRO A 345 -17.70 -15.82 -13.09
CA PRO A 345 -16.36 -16.25 -12.71
C PRO A 345 -15.53 -15.10 -12.14
N ALA A 346 -14.47 -15.47 -11.41
CA ALA A 346 -13.55 -14.52 -10.80
C ALA A 346 -12.66 -13.79 -11.83
N SER A 347 -12.71 -14.19 -13.09
CA SER A 347 -12.02 -13.51 -14.22
C SER A 347 -12.67 -12.18 -14.63
N PHE A 348 -13.84 -11.83 -14.10
CA PHE A 348 -14.46 -10.52 -14.30
C PHE A 348 -13.88 -9.50 -13.34
N GLU A 349 -13.35 -8.42 -13.87
CA GLU A 349 -12.85 -7.31 -13.07
C GLU A 349 -13.96 -6.68 -12.21
N PRO A 350 -13.71 -6.40 -10.92
CA PRO A 350 -14.66 -5.66 -10.11
C PRO A 350 -14.94 -4.27 -10.68
N SER A 351 -16.20 -3.87 -10.67
CA SER A 351 -16.62 -2.52 -11.01
C SER A 351 -17.43 -1.96 -9.84
N ILE A 352 -16.97 -0.85 -9.27
CA ILE A 352 -17.59 -0.21 -8.12
C ILE A 352 -18.12 1.17 -8.48
N ASP A 353 -19.30 1.52 -7.96
CA ASP A 353 -19.99 2.79 -8.19
C ASP A 353 -20.02 3.67 -6.91
N TYR A 354 -19.04 3.45 -6.04
CA TYR A 354 -18.83 4.17 -4.79
C TYR A 354 -17.36 4.48 -4.60
N VAL A 355 -17.06 5.32 -3.64
CA VAL A 355 -15.69 5.71 -3.28
C VAL A 355 -15.37 5.21 -1.89
N VAL A 356 -14.19 4.62 -1.75
CA VAL A 356 -13.64 4.18 -0.47
C VAL A 356 -12.47 5.08 -0.12
N THR A 357 -12.48 5.64 1.10
CA THR A 357 -11.37 6.42 1.64
C THR A 357 -10.79 5.70 2.86
N LYS A 358 -9.49 5.46 2.85
CA LYS A 358 -8.71 4.95 3.97
C LYS A 358 -7.94 6.10 4.60
N ILE A 359 -7.98 6.22 5.93
CA ILE A 359 -7.17 7.15 6.71
C ILE A 359 -6.29 6.36 7.67
N PRO A 360 -4.95 6.55 7.66
CA PRO A 360 -4.04 5.87 8.55
C PRO A 360 -4.16 6.39 9.98
N ARG A 361 -3.97 5.51 10.96
CA ARG A 361 -3.91 5.84 12.38
C ARG A 361 -2.46 5.83 12.86
N PHE A 362 -2.09 6.87 13.61
CA PHE A 362 -0.78 7.02 14.23
C PHE A 362 -0.92 7.01 15.75
N ALA A 363 0.18 6.74 16.45
CA ALA A 363 0.23 6.69 17.91
C ALA A 363 1.23 7.73 18.49
N PHE A 364 1.42 8.86 17.80
CA PHE A 364 2.37 9.90 18.25
C PHE A 364 1.99 10.50 19.61
N GLU A 365 0.71 10.48 19.96
CA GLU A 365 0.24 10.90 21.30
C GLU A 365 0.84 10.06 22.43
N LYS A 366 1.25 8.82 22.16
CA LYS A 366 1.95 7.94 23.11
C LYS A 366 3.46 8.10 23.10
N PHE A 367 3.99 8.70 22.04
CA PHE A 367 5.42 8.87 21.80
C PHE A 367 5.77 10.34 21.48
N PRO A 368 5.65 11.26 22.46
CA PRO A 368 5.75 12.71 22.23
C PRO A 368 7.12 13.20 21.74
N LYS A 369 8.16 12.35 21.83
CA LYS A 369 9.49 12.65 21.27
C LYS A 369 9.70 12.12 19.85
N ALA A 370 8.75 11.37 19.31
CA ALA A 370 8.85 10.88 17.94
C ALA A 370 8.55 12.02 16.95
N ASP A 371 9.29 12.05 15.86
CA ASP A 371 9.03 12.98 14.76
C ASP A 371 7.73 12.57 14.03
N ALA A 372 6.71 13.41 14.13
CA ALA A 372 5.41 13.20 13.49
C ALA A 372 5.38 13.55 12.01
N ARG A 373 6.48 14.07 11.44
CA ARG A 373 6.59 14.34 10.01
C ARG A 373 6.60 13.02 9.24
N LEU A 374 5.69 12.88 8.28
CA LEU A 374 5.58 11.71 7.41
C LEU A 374 6.68 11.75 6.35
N THR A 375 7.25 10.60 6.08
CA THR A 375 8.36 10.42 5.14
C THR A 375 8.15 9.15 4.31
N THR A 376 9.15 8.74 3.55
CA THR A 376 9.14 7.46 2.83
C THR A 376 9.21 6.24 3.76
N GLN A 377 9.44 6.44 5.05
CA GLN A 377 9.40 5.38 6.07
C GLN A 377 8.02 5.37 6.74
N MET A 378 7.37 4.21 6.76
CA MET A 378 6.05 4.05 7.38
C MET A 378 6.07 4.23 8.90
N LYS A 379 5.07 4.94 9.42
CA LYS A 379 4.90 5.26 10.85
C LYS A 379 3.50 4.92 11.39
N SER A 380 2.53 4.65 10.53
CA SER A 380 1.17 4.30 10.93
C SER A 380 1.09 2.94 11.61
N VAL A 381 0.16 2.81 12.57
CA VAL A 381 -0.05 1.61 13.38
C VAL A 381 -1.36 0.90 13.08
N GLY A 382 -2.19 1.47 12.24
CA GLY A 382 -3.48 0.95 11.83
C GLY A 382 -4.16 1.92 10.87
N GLU A 383 -5.42 1.66 10.56
CA GLU A 383 -6.18 2.45 9.60
C GLU A 383 -7.69 2.33 9.84
N VAL A 384 -8.44 3.30 9.33
CA VAL A 384 -9.88 3.21 9.16
C VAL A 384 -10.24 3.30 7.69
N MET A 385 -11.39 2.75 7.33
CA MET A 385 -11.89 2.76 5.97
C MET A 385 -13.38 3.10 5.98
N ALA A 386 -13.80 3.99 5.10
CA ALA A 386 -15.20 4.35 4.94
C ALA A 386 -15.59 4.38 3.47
N MET A 387 -16.86 4.08 3.21
CA MET A 387 -17.48 4.10 1.88
C MET A 387 -18.49 5.21 1.77
N GLY A 388 -18.54 5.86 0.61
CA GLY A 388 -19.53 6.86 0.26
C GLY A 388 -19.82 6.85 -1.23
N ARG A 389 -20.88 7.53 -1.67
CA ARG A 389 -21.14 7.71 -3.10
C ARG A 389 -20.16 8.66 -3.76
N THR A 390 -19.54 9.53 -2.96
CA THR A 390 -18.54 10.51 -3.39
C THR A 390 -17.35 10.49 -2.46
N PHE A 391 -16.22 11.06 -2.92
CA PHE A 391 -15.04 11.27 -2.10
C PHE A 391 -15.35 12.09 -0.84
N GLN A 392 -16.13 13.16 -0.96
CA GLN A 392 -16.53 14.01 0.17
C GLN A 392 -17.25 13.20 1.26
N GLU A 393 -18.21 12.36 0.86
CA GLU A 393 -18.94 11.50 1.81
C GLU A 393 -18.03 10.49 2.48
N SER A 394 -17.19 9.77 1.71
CA SER A 394 -16.29 8.75 2.25
C SER A 394 -15.21 9.36 3.14
N LEU A 395 -14.64 10.52 2.76
CA LEU A 395 -13.65 11.24 3.56
C LEU A 395 -14.21 11.65 4.93
N GLN A 396 -15.35 12.33 4.96
CA GLN A 396 -15.96 12.77 6.22
C GLN A 396 -16.35 11.60 7.12
N LYS A 397 -16.85 10.51 6.54
CA LYS A 397 -17.11 9.26 7.30
C LYS A 397 -15.84 8.66 7.88
N ALA A 398 -14.75 8.63 7.10
CA ALA A 398 -13.47 8.10 7.55
C ALA A 398 -12.88 8.97 8.68
N LEU A 399 -12.94 10.30 8.58
CA LEU A 399 -12.49 11.20 9.66
C LEU A 399 -13.20 10.92 10.99
N ARG A 400 -14.53 10.71 10.95
CA ARG A 400 -15.26 10.31 12.15
C ARG A 400 -14.89 8.92 12.65
N GLY A 401 -14.71 8.00 11.71
CA GLY A 401 -14.33 6.62 12.00
C GLY A 401 -12.95 6.48 12.69
N MET A 402 -12.09 7.50 12.63
CA MET A 402 -10.83 7.56 13.37
C MET A 402 -11.02 7.60 14.89
N GLU A 403 -12.19 7.97 15.39
CA GLU A 403 -12.51 8.08 16.82
C GLU A 403 -11.51 8.96 17.60
N THR A 404 -11.01 10.02 16.95
CA THR A 404 -10.06 11.00 17.51
C THR A 404 -10.73 12.30 17.97
N GLY A 405 -12.06 12.26 18.17
CA GLY A 405 -12.85 13.42 18.59
C GLY A 405 -13.22 14.39 17.47
N ASN A 406 -12.90 14.05 16.22
CA ASN A 406 -13.30 14.85 15.06
C ASN A 406 -14.63 14.36 14.49
N ASP A 407 -15.52 15.29 14.17
CA ASP A 407 -16.83 15.00 13.56
C ASP A 407 -16.95 15.44 12.09
N GLY A 408 -15.86 15.90 11.53
CA GLY A 408 -15.64 16.34 10.17
C GLY A 408 -14.26 16.99 10.04
N LEU A 409 -14.17 18.05 9.24
CA LEU A 409 -12.97 18.87 9.07
C LEU A 409 -12.87 19.94 10.19
N ASN A 410 -12.71 19.50 11.43
CA ASN A 410 -12.66 20.40 12.59
C ASN A 410 -11.47 21.37 12.49
N PRO A 411 -11.65 22.66 12.83
CA PRO A 411 -10.58 23.65 12.82
C PRO A 411 -9.40 23.27 13.70
N ARG A 412 -8.20 23.69 13.31
CA ARG A 412 -6.95 23.65 14.06
C ARG A 412 -6.42 25.05 14.32
N VAL A 413 -6.80 26.00 13.45
CA VAL A 413 -6.47 27.41 13.57
C VAL A 413 -7.78 28.18 13.64
N GLU A 414 -7.98 28.91 14.71
CA GLU A 414 -9.18 29.73 14.92
C GLU A 414 -8.98 31.16 14.38
N PRO A 415 -10.05 31.82 13.91
CA PRO A 415 -9.94 33.22 13.51
C PRO A 415 -9.59 34.12 14.74
N PRO A 416 -8.96 35.30 14.52
CA PRO A 416 -8.73 35.93 13.21
C PRO A 416 -7.54 35.31 12.45
N TYR A 417 -7.64 35.21 11.14
CA TYR A 417 -6.58 34.72 10.26
C TYR A 417 -5.62 35.86 9.89
N ASP A 418 -4.83 36.31 10.87
CA ASP A 418 -3.79 37.30 10.71
C ASP A 418 -2.50 36.72 10.08
N ASP A 419 -1.47 37.55 9.94
CA ASP A 419 -0.21 37.13 9.31
C ASP A 419 0.46 35.95 10.02
N ASP A 420 0.34 35.88 11.35
CA ASP A 420 0.91 34.79 12.17
C ASP A 420 0.13 33.50 11.91
N ALA A 421 -1.19 33.54 11.89
CA ALA A 421 -2.05 32.41 11.56
C ALA A 421 -1.78 31.91 10.12
N LEU A 422 -1.63 32.81 9.14
CA LEU A 422 -1.29 32.45 7.76
C LEU A 422 0.13 31.84 7.66
N ALA A 423 1.08 32.31 8.46
CA ALA A 423 2.43 31.74 8.51
C ALA A 423 2.40 30.28 9.05
N VAL A 424 1.58 30.02 10.08
CA VAL A 424 1.34 28.68 10.60
C VAL A 424 0.73 27.79 9.53
N LEU A 425 -0.34 28.23 8.85
CA LEU A 425 -1.00 27.47 7.80
C LEU A 425 -0.03 27.09 6.68
N ARG A 426 0.75 28.04 6.16
CA ARG A 426 1.74 27.78 5.12
C ARG A 426 2.80 26.78 5.54
N ARG A 427 3.23 26.79 6.81
CA ARG A 427 4.18 25.80 7.34
C ARG A 427 3.55 24.40 7.39
N GLU A 428 2.36 24.28 7.98
CA GLU A 428 1.68 22.98 8.19
C GLU A 428 1.22 22.36 6.85
N LEU A 429 0.94 23.16 5.84
CA LEU A 429 0.68 22.68 4.48
C LEU A 429 1.93 22.05 3.84
N ARG A 430 3.12 22.63 4.06
CA ARG A 430 4.39 22.14 3.48
C ARG A 430 4.90 20.87 4.14
N GLU A 431 4.67 20.71 5.44
CA GLU A 431 5.12 19.55 6.19
C GLU A 431 4.06 18.44 6.17
N PRO A 432 4.32 17.28 5.55
CA PRO A 432 3.38 16.16 5.61
C PRO A 432 3.30 15.63 7.03
N ARG A 433 2.11 15.77 7.63
CA ARG A 433 1.78 15.31 8.99
C ARG A 433 0.41 14.63 9.00
N PRO A 434 0.10 13.81 10.02
CA PRO A 434 -1.18 13.11 10.13
C PRO A 434 -2.42 14.02 10.10
N ASP A 435 -2.28 15.25 10.57
CA ASP A 435 -3.36 16.24 10.69
C ASP A 435 -3.35 17.30 9.57
N ARG A 436 -2.46 17.17 8.57
CA ARG A 436 -2.37 18.12 7.45
C ARG A 436 -3.71 18.38 6.76
N ILE A 437 -4.59 17.37 6.67
CA ILE A 437 -5.92 17.49 6.06
C ILE A 437 -6.78 18.60 6.71
N PHE A 438 -6.66 18.79 8.02
CA PHE A 438 -7.37 19.82 8.76
C PHE A 438 -6.82 21.22 8.46
N TYR A 439 -5.50 21.35 8.32
CA TYR A 439 -4.86 22.60 7.92
C TYR A 439 -5.17 22.97 6.47
N VAL A 440 -5.38 22.00 5.59
CA VAL A 440 -5.92 22.24 4.23
C VAL A 440 -7.30 22.89 4.32
N ALA A 441 -8.18 22.37 5.17
CA ALA A 441 -9.51 22.97 5.38
C ALA A 441 -9.42 24.37 6.01
N ASP A 442 -8.52 24.59 6.97
CA ASP A 442 -8.30 25.89 7.60
C ASP A 442 -7.73 26.93 6.64
N ALA A 443 -6.86 26.50 5.71
CA ALA A 443 -6.36 27.39 4.64
C ALA A 443 -7.50 27.94 3.78
N PHE A 444 -8.48 27.09 3.43
CA PHE A 444 -9.70 27.53 2.73
C PHE A 444 -10.59 28.42 3.62
N ARG A 445 -10.71 28.17 4.93
CA ARG A 445 -11.41 29.06 5.86
C ARG A 445 -10.73 30.42 5.95
N ALA A 446 -9.40 30.46 5.86
CA ALA A 446 -8.62 31.68 5.83
C ALA A 446 -8.68 32.43 4.47
N GLY A 447 -9.32 31.83 3.44
CA GLY A 447 -9.50 32.45 2.14
C GLY A 447 -8.35 32.22 1.14
N MET A 448 -7.44 31.25 1.42
CA MET A 448 -6.43 30.84 0.44
C MET A 448 -7.10 30.17 -0.76
N SER A 449 -6.58 30.39 -1.95
CA SER A 449 -7.06 29.75 -3.18
C SER A 449 -6.56 28.30 -3.31
N VAL A 450 -7.22 27.51 -4.16
CA VAL A 450 -6.78 26.15 -4.49
C VAL A 450 -5.34 26.12 -5.00
N ASP A 451 -4.98 27.09 -5.85
CA ASP A 451 -3.63 27.19 -6.41
C ASP A 451 -2.58 27.47 -5.33
N GLU A 452 -2.86 28.39 -4.39
CA GLU A 452 -1.96 28.69 -3.26
C GLU A 452 -1.78 27.47 -2.35
N VAL A 453 -2.86 26.75 -2.02
CA VAL A 453 -2.80 25.54 -1.20
C VAL A 453 -2.01 24.45 -1.93
N HIS A 454 -2.27 24.26 -3.23
CA HIS A 454 -1.53 23.29 -4.06
C HIS A 454 -0.03 23.60 -4.12
N GLU A 455 0.34 24.87 -4.29
CA GLU A 455 1.76 25.30 -4.30
C GLU A 455 2.50 24.89 -3.02
N HIS A 456 1.80 24.87 -1.89
CA HIS A 456 2.41 24.52 -0.61
C HIS A 456 2.43 23.03 -0.33
N CYS A 457 1.37 22.27 -0.68
CA CYS A 457 1.23 20.88 -0.26
C CYS A 457 1.42 19.86 -1.40
N ALA A 458 1.39 20.29 -2.66
CA ALA A 458 1.41 19.46 -3.86
C ALA A 458 0.30 18.37 -3.94
N ILE A 459 -0.74 18.48 -3.10
CA ILE A 459 -1.93 17.62 -3.20
C ILE A 459 -2.65 17.98 -4.49
N ASP A 460 -3.16 16.95 -5.22
CA ASP A 460 -3.84 17.18 -6.49
C ASP A 460 -5.00 18.18 -6.34
N PRO A 461 -5.11 19.19 -7.22
CA PRO A 461 -6.17 20.19 -7.17
C PRO A 461 -7.58 19.62 -7.14
N TRP A 462 -7.80 18.45 -7.74
CA TRP A 462 -9.11 17.79 -7.69
C TRP A 462 -9.56 17.52 -6.24
N PHE A 463 -8.66 17.00 -5.40
CA PHE A 463 -8.97 16.76 -3.98
C PHE A 463 -9.17 18.07 -3.22
N LEU A 464 -8.35 19.08 -3.52
CA LEU A 464 -8.42 20.38 -2.88
C LEU A 464 -9.77 21.06 -3.14
N VAL A 465 -10.28 21.02 -4.38
CA VAL A 465 -11.61 21.54 -4.74
C VAL A 465 -12.72 20.81 -3.97
N GLN A 466 -12.60 19.51 -3.73
CA GLN A 466 -13.59 18.77 -2.94
C GLN A 466 -13.62 19.24 -1.47
N ILE A 467 -12.45 19.55 -0.90
CA ILE A 467 -12.33 20.04 0.48
C ILE A 467 -12.79 21.50 0.56
N GLU A 468 -12.43 22.35 -0.39
CA GLU A 468 -12.90 23.72 -0.49
C GLU A 468 -14.42 23.80 -0.52
N ASP A 469 -15.08 22.94 -1.32
CA ASP A 469 -16.53 22.86 -1.40
C ASP A 469 -17.17 22.47 -0.05
N LEU A 470 -16.56 21.55 0.70
CA LEU A 470 -17.02 21.21 2.06
C LEU A 470 -16.90 22.44 3.00
N VAL A 471 -15.79 23.16 2.96
CA VAL A 471 -15.56 24.36 3.78
C VAL A 471 -16.54 25.48 3.39
N ARG A 472 -16.81 25.65 2.10
CA ARG A 472 -17.82 26.61 1.62
C ARG A 472 -19.20 26.30 2.18
N LEU A 473 -19.60 25.04 2.19
CA LEU A 473 -20.89 24.60 2.73
C LEU A 473 -20.99 24.79 4.25
N GLU A 474 -19.89 24.54 4.99
CA GLU A 474 -19.83 24.86 6.43
C GLU A 474 -20.09 26.34 6.67
N ARG A 475 -19.39 27.21 5.95
CA ARG A 475 -19.56 28.68 6.06
C ARG A 475 -21.00 29.12 5.75
N GLU A 476 -21.65 28.52 4.75
CA GLU A 476 -23.03 28.82 4.43
C GLU A 476 -23.96 28.42 5.58
N VAL A 477 -23.76 27.27 6.21
CA VAL A 477 -24.56 26.83 7.37
C VAL A 477 -24.32 27.74 8.57
N GLU A 478 -23.08 28.11 8.88
CA GLU A 478 -22.77 29.07 9.96
C GLU A 478 -23.44 30.43 9.78
N GLN A 479 -23.45 30.96 8.56
CA GLN A 479 -24.05 32.28 8.25
C GLN A 479 -25.56 32.27 8.27
N GLN A 480 -26.19 31.20 7.82
CA GLN A 480 -27.64 31.12 7.64
C GLN A 480 -28.33 30.47 8.84
N GLY A 481 -27.63 29.70 9.64
CA GLY A 481 -28.13 29.03 10.84
C GLY A 481 -29.18 27.93 10.56
N MET A 482 -29.72 27.36 11.62
CA MET A 482 -30.68 26.24 11.59
C MET A 482 -31.92 26.49 10.72
N SER A 483 -32.37 27.75 10.59
CA SER A 483 -33.57 28.10 9.80
C SER A 483 -33.42 27.86 8.30
N SER A 484 -32.17 27.73 7.80
CA SER A 484 -31.87 27.45 6.41
C SER A 484 -31.86 25.96 6.07
N LEU A 485 -31.91 25.08 7.07
CA LEU A 485 -31.80 23.64 6.91
C LEU A 485 -33.16 23.01 6.60
N ASP A 486 -33.69 23.27 5.42
CA ASP A 486 -34.86 22.55 4.91
C ASP A 486 -34.50 21.10 4.52
N VAL A 487 -35.49 20.33 4.06
CA VAL A 487 -35.31 18.91 3.71
C VAL A 487 -34.31 18.72 2.57
N GLU A 488 -34.32 19.60 1.58
CA GLU A 488 -33.44 19.49 0.40
C GLU A 488 -32.00 19.83 0.79
N ARG A 489 -31.80 20.90 1.53
CA ARG A 489 -30.49 21.32 2.04
C ARG A 489 -29.90 20.26 2.99
N MET A 490 -30.73 19.73 3.90
CA MET A 490 -30.29 18.67 4.78
C MET A 490 -29.83 17.41 3.99
N ARG A 491 -30.58 17.01 2.97
CA ARG A 491 -30.21 15.89 2.10
C ARG A 491 -28.90 16.15 1.35
N GLU A 492 -28.70 17.37 0.84
CA GLU A 492 -27.44 17.75 0.20
C GLU A 492 -26.25 17.57 1.16
N LEU A 493 -26.33 18.17 2.36
CA LEU A 493 -25.29 18.09 3.38
C LEU A 493 -25.01 16.64 3.81
N LYS A 494 -26.07 15.85 4.02
CA LYS A 494 -25.92 14.42 4.38
C LYS A 494 -25.28 13.59 3.25
N ARG A 495 -25.60 13.87 1.99
CA ARG A 495 -24.94 13.24 0.83
C ARG A 495 -23.45 13.56 0.72
N LYS A 496 -23.05 14.73 1.21
CA LYS A 496 -21.64 15.15 1.30
C LYS A 496 -20.93 14.65 2.57
N GLY A 497 -21.63 13.93 3.44
CA GLY A 497 -21.07 13.23 4.59
C GLY A 497 -21.08 14.02 5.90
N PHE A 498 -21.74 15.19 5.97
CA PHE A 498 -21.82 15.94 7.22
C PHE A 498 -22.50 15.14 8.33
N SER A 499 -21.88 15.10 9.52
CA SER A 499 -22.49 14.53 10.72
C SER A 499 -23.52 15.47 11.33
N ASP A 500 -24.47 14.93 12.09
CA ASP A 500 -25.41 15.75 12.84
C ASP A 500 -24.68 16.58 13.91
N SER A 501 -23.65 15.99 14.54
CA SER A 501 -22.77 16.67 15.50
C SER A 501 -22.08 17.88 14.85
N ARG A 502 -21.50 17.72 13.65
CA ARG A 502 -20.85 18.84 12.97
C ARG A 502 -21.84 19.94 12.60
N LEU A 503 -23.00 19.56 12.06
CA LEU A 503 -24.04 20.53 11.71
C LEU A 503 -24.61 21.26 12.94
N ALA A 504 -24.65 20.60 14.09
CA ALA A 504 -25.08 21.23 15.34
C ALA A 504 -24.03 22.19 15.91
N THR A 505 -22.74 21.99 15.60
CA THR A 505 -21.65 22.88 16.01
C THR A 505 -21.59 24.15 15.14
N LEU A 506 -21.88 24.02 13.84
CA LEU A 506 -21.97 25.13 12.89
C LEU A 506 -23.22 25.97 13.13
#